data_c64accf94b4a02296ff5ecf0b15c53b0
#
_entry.id   c64accf94b4a02296ff5ecf0b15c53b0
#
_cell.length_a   1.000
_cell.length_b   1.000
_cell.length_c   1.000
_cell.angle_alpha   90.00
_cell.angle_beta   90.00
_cell.angle_gamma   90.00
#
_symmetry.space_group_name_H-M   'P 1'
#
loop_
_entity.id
_entity.type
_entity.pdbx_description
1 polymer ?
#
loop_
_entity_poly.entity_id
_entity_poly.type
_entity_poly.pdbx_seq_one_letter_code
_entity_poly.pdbx_strand_id
1 'polypeptide(L)'
;MADVAIRIPKERRPRDATRAASRTAILDAARRVAARTGARELSLRGVAAEAGFAPAALYGYFRNKDELLLALAADDLTALARVMRDAGGLAGAGIAALDLLKGAETMAAASGAFAAGQGGDAERLFNGRLIAALKALSDASGLPTGSRAHQCDVVLLASALAGLALFARSGRLGALGFTPDEMIARLDSRFRG
;
A
#
# COMPACT_ATOMS: atom_id res chain seq x y z
N MET A 1 26.18 -38.12 6.16
CA MET A 1 26.63 -36.72 6.38
C MET A 1 26.06 -35.93 5.20
N ALA A 2 24.97 -35.18 5.41
CA ALA A 2 24.33 -34.37 4.37
C ALA A 2 24.96 -32.98 4.38
N ASP A 3 25.50 -32.58 3.24
CA ASP A 3 26.10 -31.28 2.99
C ASP A 3 25.02 -30.21 2.94
N VAL A 4 24.97 -29.36 3.98
CA VAL A 4 24.04 -28.21 4.04
C VAL A 4 24.72 -27.08 3.30
N ALA A 5 24.42 -26.94 2.01
CA ALA A 5 24.84 -25.81 1.21
C ALA A 5 24.21 -24.50 1.75
N ILE A 6 25.01 -23.73 2.47
CA ILE A 6 24.66 -22.38 2.92
C ILE A 6 24.48 -21.51 1.67
N ARG A 7 23.24 -21.16 1.36
CA ARG A 7 22.88 -20.25 0.26
C ARG A 7 23.25 -18.83 0.66
N ILE A 8 24.46 -18.38 0.27
CA ILE A 8 24.92 -17.00 0.46
C ILE A 8 23.99 -16.09 -0.34
N PRO A 9 23.37 -15.04 0.27
CA PRO A 9 22.55 -14.06 -0.47
C PRO A 9 23.41 -13.39 -1.54
N LYS A 10 22.94 -13.41 -2.79
CA LYS A 10 23.61 -12.79 -3.92
C LYS A 10 23.74 -11.29 -3.66
N GLU A 11 24.94 -10.80 -3.40
CA GLU A 11 25.23 -9.38 -3.21
C GLU A 11 24.66 -8.59 -4.39
N ARG A 12 23.80 -7.59 -4.09
CA ARG A 12 23.24 -6.70 -5.12
C ARG A 12 24.39 -5.95 -5.77
N ARG A 13 24.48 -6.01 -7.10
CA ARG A 13 25.49 -5.26 -7.85
C ARG A 13 25.37 -3.76 -7.53
N PRO A 14 26.48 -3.00 -7.42
CA PRO A 14 26.46 -1.58 -7.06
C PRO A 14 25.48 -0.73 -7.89
N ARG A 15 25.36 -1.05 -9.19
CA ARG A 15 24.38 -0.38 -10.10
C ARG A 15 22.92 -0.62 -9.72
N ASP A 16 22.58 -1.82 -9.23
CA ASP A 16 21.22 -2.15 -8.81
C ASP A 16 20.86 -1.44 -7.50
N ALA A 17 21.83 -1.29 -6.59
CA ALA A 17 21.67 -0.54 -5.35
C ALA A 17 21.44 0.96 -5.62
N THR A 18 22.24 1.55 -6.52
CA THR A 18 22.07 2.95 -6.93
C THR A 18 20.73 3.17 -7.63
N ARG A 19 20.31 2.27 -8.51
CA ARG A 19 19.02 2.34 -9.19
C ARG A 19 17.85 2.23 -8.20
N ALA A 20 17.96 1.35 -7.21
CA ALA A 20 16.94 1.20 -6.16
C ALA A 20 16.85 2.48 -5.29
N ALA A 21 17.98 3.06 -4.88
CA ALA A 21 18.01 4.31 -4.13
C ALA A 21 17.38 5.47 -4.92
N SER A 22 17.71 5.60 -6.21
CA SER A 22 17.11 6.60 -7.09
C SER A 22 15.59 6.41 -7.24
N ARG A 23 15.14 5.15 -7.36
CA ARG A 23 13.70 4.84 -7.44
C ARG A 23 12.96 5.24 -6.16
N THR A 24 13.55 5.00 -4.99
CA THR A 24 12.99 5.44 -3.70
C THR A 24 12.90 6.95 -3.64
N ALA A 25 13.96 7.69 -4.00
CA ALA A 25 13.96 9.15 -4.02
C ALA A 25 12.87 9.72 -4.95
N ILE A 26 12.64 9.10 -6.10
CA ILE A 26 11.56 9.49 -7.03
C ILE A 26 10.19 9.25 -6.39
N LEU A 27 9.97 8.10 -5.71
CA LEU A 27 8.69 7.81 -5.04
C LEU A 27 8.43 8.78 -3.88
N ASP A 28 9.45 9.15 -3.11
CA ASP A 28 9.33 10.14 -2.04
C ASP A 28 8.99 11.54 -2.58
N ALA A 29 9.61 11.94 -3.69
CA ALA A 29 9.27 13.18 -4.38
C ALA A 29 7.82 13.14 -4.90
N ALA A 30 7.39 12.03 -5.48
CA ALA A 30 6.03 11.85 -5.95
C ALA A 30 4.99 11.94 -4.80
N ARG A 31 5.29 11.41 -3.62
CA ARG A 31 4.46 11.60 -2.41
C ARG A 31 4.35 13.07 -2.01
N ARG A 32 5.48 13.80 -2.00
CA ARG A 32 5.45 15.25 -1.69
C ARG A 32 4.62 16.04 -2.69
N VAL A 33 4.76 15.74 -3.99
CA VAL A 33 3.95 16.39 -5.03
C VAL A 33 2.46 16.04 -4.84
N ALA A 34 2.13 14.76 -4.66
CA ALA A 34 0.76 14.32 -4.46
C ALA A 34 0.10 14.96 -3.22
N ALA A 35 0.86 15.12 -2.12
CA ALA A 35 0.37 15.78 -0.90
C ALA A 35 0.07 17.27 -1.10
N ARG A 36 0.79 17.95 -2.01
CA ARG A 36 0.55 19.38 -2.30
C ARG A 36 -0.55 19.63 -3.32
N THR A 37 -0.61 18.82 -4.37
CA THR A 37 -1.46 19.09 -5.54
C THR A 37 -2.57 18.05 -5.76
N GLY A 38 -2.54 16.98 -4.98
CA GLY A 38 -3.39 15.81 -5.18
C GLY A 38 -2.79 14.80 -6.18
N ALA A 39 -3.05 13.52 -5.97
CA ALA A 39 -2.51 12.44 -6.80
C ALA A 39 -3.05 12.49 -8.26
N ARG A 40 -4.21 13.12 -8.48
CA ARG A 40 -4.77 13.31 -9.83
C ARG A 40 -3.95 14.27 -10.68
N GLU A 41 -3.37 15.31 -10.08
CA GLU A 41 -2.56 16.32 -10.76
C GLU A 41 -1.09 15.94 -10.89
N LEU A 42 -0.71 14.79 -10.34
CA LEU A 42 0.66 14.29 -10.40
C LEU A 42 1.09 14.06 -11.86
N SER A 43 2.29 14.54 -12.19
CA SER A 43 2.92 14.35 -13.51
C SER A 43 4.38 13.91 -13.36
N LEU A 44 4.86 13.08 -14.31
CA LEU A 44 6.27 12.67 -14.31
C LEU A 44 7.23 13.86 -14.34
N ARG A 45 6.86 14.93 -15.05
CA ARG A 45 7.66 16.16 -15.15
C ARG A 45 7.77 16.89 -13.81
N GLY A 46 6.64 17.04 -13.11
CA GLY A 46 6.59 17.64 -11.78
C GLY A 46 7.38 16.83 -10.75
N VAL A 47 7.27 15.51 -10.82
CA VAL A 47 8.04 14.61 -9.94
C VAL A 47 9.54 14.67 -10.26
N ALA A 48 9.94 14.74 -11.53
CA ALA A 48 11.34 14.89 -11.90
C ALA A 48 11.95 16.18 -11.32
N ALA A 49 11.24 17.30 -11.47
CA ALA A 49 11.67 18.59 -10.89
C ALA A 49 11.81 18.53 -9.37
N GLU A 50 10.83 17.93 -8.68
CA GLU A 50 10.83 17.75 -7.22
C GLU A 50 11.96 16.82 -6.74
N ALA A 51 12.30 15.79 -7.53
CA ALA A 51 13.33 14.80 -7.20
C ALA A 51 14.75 15.26 -7.60
N GLY A 52 14.88 16.38 -8.32
CA GLY A 52 16.17 16.85 -8.84
C GLY A 52 16.69 16.01 -10.02
N PHE A 53 15.81 15.37 -10.78
CA PHE A 53 16.16 14.58 -11.96
C PHE A 53 15.79 15.32 -13.25
N ALA A 54 16.56 15.06 -14.32
CA ALA A 54 16.13 15.46 -15.65
C ALA A 54 14.85 14.69 -16.03
N PRO A 55 13.84 15.34 -16.65
CA PRO A 55 12.59 14.68 -17.02
C PRO A 55 12.80 13.41 -17.86
N ALA A 56 13.76 13.42 -18.78
CA ALA A 56 14.10 12.24 -19.59
C ALA A 56 14.58 11.04 -18.76
N ALA A 57 15.25 11.28 -17.63
CA ALA A 57 15.76 10.23 -16.76
C ALA A 57 14.60 9.48 -16.06
N LEU A 58 13.48 10.18 -15.73
CA LEU A 58 12.32 9.55 -15.10
C LEU A 58 11.66 8.50 -15.98
N TYR A 59 11.64 8.70 -17.30
CA TYR A 59 11.10 7.72 -18.24
C TYR A 59 11.90 6.40 -18.27
N GLY A 60 13.14 6.39 -17.76
CA GLY A 60 13.91 5.18 -17.50
C GLY A 60 13.45 4.38 -16.26
N TYR A 61 12.66 4.99 -15.38
CA TYR A 61 12.11 4.38 -14.17
C TYR A 61 10.62 4.07 -14.29
N PHE A 62 9.84 4.96 -14.93
CA PHE A 62 8.39 4.85 -15.07
C PHE A 62 7.98 5.31 -16.47
N ARG A 63 7.33 4.44 -17.24
CA ARG A 63 6.92 4.71 -18.62
C ARG A 63 5.82 5.78 -18.71
N ASN A 64 4.94 5.82 -17.71
CA ASN A 64 3.82 6.75 -17.64
C ASN A 64 3.43 7.04 -16.18
N LYS A 65 2.43 7.92 -16.00
CA LYS A 65 1.87 8.27 -14.70
C LYS A 65 1.25 7.08 -13.98
N ASP A 66 0.58 6.20 -14.72
CA ASP A 66 -0.13 5.06 -14.13
C ASP A 66 0.86 4.07 -13.51
N GLU A 67 2.00 3.83 -14.18
CA GLU A 67 3.07 3.00 -13.64
C GLU A 67 3.67 3.60 -12.36
N LEU A 68 3.83 4.92 -12.30
CA LEU A 68 4.27 5.62 -11.09
C LEU A 68 3.25 5.51 -9.96
N LEU A 69 1.95 5.70 -10.26
CA LEU A 69 0.87 5.58 -9.26
C LEU A 69 0.76 4.16 -8.71
N LEU A 70 0.86 3.15 -9.58
CA LEU A 70 0.89 1.74 -9.15
C LEU A 70 2.09 1.42 -8.26
N ALA A 71 3.26 2.00 -8.59
CA ALA A 71 4.45 1.82 -7.77
C ALA A 71 4.34 2.49 -6.41
N LEU A 72 3.75 3.68 -6.33
CA LEU A 72 3.44 4.36 -5.07
C LEU A 72 2.47 3.54 -4.22
N ALA A 73 1.37 3.08 -4.81
CA ALA A 73 0.38 2.26 -4.12
C ALA A 73 0.97 0.91 -3.65
N ALA A 74 1.86 0.29 -4.44
CA ALA A 74 2.57 -0.92 -4.04
C ALA A 74 3.48 -0.69 -2.82
N ASP A 75 4.10 0.47 -2.74
CA ASP A 75 4.95 0.87 -1.61
C ASP A 75 4.10 1.16 -0.37
N ASP A 76 2.95 1.84 -0.52
CA ASP A 76 1.98 2.07 0.55
C ASP A 76 1.41 0.74 1.08
N LEU A 77 1.12 -0.24 0.22
CA LEU A 77 0.71 -1.59 0.63
C LEU A 77 1.81 -2.33 1.40
N THR A 78 3.07 -2.09 1.06
CA THR A 78 4.21 -2.64 1.81
C THR A 78 4.28 -2.07 3.23
N ALA A 79 4.12 -0.75 3.36
CA ALA A 79 4.05 -0.07 4.65
C ALA A 79 2.85 -0.55 5.47
N LEU A 80 1.67 -0.67 4.83
CA LEU A 80 0.44 -1.17 5.43
C LEU A 80 0.61 -2.59 5.99
N ALA A 81 1.16 -3.50 5.19
CA ALA A 81 1.43 -4.87 5.64
C ALA A 81 2.38 -4.92 6.83
N ARG A 82 3.36 -4.00 6.89
CA ARG A 82 4.30 -3.91 8.00
C ARG A 82 3.61 -3.46 9.28
N VAL A 83 2.90 -2.32 9.25
CA VAL A 83 2.24 -1.78 10.45
C VAL A 83 1.18 -2.74 11.00
N MET A 84 0.48 -3.48 10.14
CA MET A 84 -0.49 -4.49 10.57
C MET A 84 0.19 -5.71 11.24
N ARG A 85 1.36 -6.15 10.75
CA ARG A 85 2.12 -7.24 11.39
C ARG A 85 2.72 -6.86 12.74
N ASP A 86 3.14 -5.60 12.87
CA ASP A 86 3.77 -5.09 14.09
C ASP A 86 2.73 -4.78 15.17
N ALA A 87 1.46 -4.64 14.79
CA ALA A 87 0.35 -4.38 15.69
C ALA A 87 -0.23 -5.68 16.29
N GLY A 88 -0.63 -5.66 17.54
CA GLY A 88 -1.21 -6.81 18.24
C GLY A 88 -2.70 -7.02 17.89
N GLY A 89 -3.02 -8.07 17.12
CA GLY A 89 -4.39 -8.47 16.80
C GLY A 89 -5.15 -7.52 15.87
N LEU A 90 -6.43 -7.85 15.59
CA LEU A 90 -7.22 -7.14 14.60
C LEU A 90 -7.48 -5.67 14.95
N ALA A 91 -7.77 -5.37 16.22
CA ALA A 91 -8.01 -4.00 16.64
C ALA A 91 -6.77 -3.11 16.43
N GLY A 92 -5.60 -3.56 16.89
CA GLY A 92 -4.34 -2.84 16.70
C GLY A 92 -3.99 -2.68 15.22
N ALA A 93 -4.10 -3.76 14.45
CA ALA A 93 -3.87 -3.73 13.01
C ALA A 93 -4.83 -2.78 12.28
N GLY A 94 -6.11 -2.76 12.69
CA GLY A 94 -7.13 -1.87 12.15
C GLY A 94 -6.83 -0.40 12.40
N ILE A 95 -6.44 -0.02 13.62
CA ILE A 95 -6.04 1.36 13.96
C ILE A 95 -4.83 1.78 13.16
N ALA A 96 -3.76 0.97 13.17
CA ALA A 96 -2.53 1.27 12.44
C ALA A 96 -2.76 1.38 10.92
N ALA A 97 -3.60 0.50 10.35
CA ALA A 97 -4.00 0.55 8.96
C ALA A 97 -4.78 1.82 8.63
N LEU A 98 -5.73 2.19 9.50
CA LEU A 98 -6.56 3.37 9.30
C LEU A 98 -5.74 4.66 9.30
N ASP A 99 -4.78 4.80 10.22
CA ASP A 99 -3.92 5.97 10.29
C ASP A 99 -3.06 6.13 9.02
N LEU A 100 -2.54 5.03 8.49
CA LEU A 100 -1.78 5.05 7.26
C LEU A 100 -2.67 5.35 6.03
N LEU A 101 -3.85 4.72 5.96
CA LEU A 101 -4.79 4.88 4.85
C LEU A 101 -5.40 6.29 4.77
N LYS A 102 -5.53 7.01 5.89
CA LYS A 102 -5.98 8.43 5.88
C LYS A 102 -5.07 9.31 5.04
N GLY A 103 -3.77 9.01 4.96
CA GLY A 103 -2.78 9.73 4.16
C GLY A 103 -2.57 9.20 2.74
N ALA A 104 -3.14 8.03 2.40
CA ALA A 104 -2.85 7.31 1.16
C ALA A 104 -3.78 7.73 0.00
N GLU A 105 -3.64 8.97 -0.50
CA GLU A 105 -4.38 9.42 -1.70
C GLU A 105 -3.99 8.64 -2.97
N THR A 106 -2.77 8.12 -2.99
CA THR A 106 -2.19 7.39 -4.11
C THR A 106 -2.91 6.08 -4.40
N MET A 107 -3.41 5.37 -3.38
CA MET A 107 -4.17 4.13 -3.55
C MET A 107 -5.51 4.36 -4.27
N ALA A 108 -6.22 5.46 -3.96
CA ALA A 108 -7.46 5.81 -4.66
C ALA A 108 -7.20 6.21 -6.12
N ALA A 109 -6.09 6.92 -6.39
CA ALA A 109 -5.69 7.30 -7.74
C ALA A 109 -5.20 6.10 -8.57
N ALA A 110 -4.53 5.13 -7.93
CA ALA A 110 -4.08 3.90 -8.59
C ALA A 110 -5.26 3.02 -9.08
N SER A 111 -6.44 3.13 -8.45
CA SER A 111 -7.64 2.40 -8.89
C SER A 111 -8.03 2.73 -10.34
N GLY A 112 -7.77 3.95 -10.80
CA GLY A 112 -7.97 4.34 -12.20
C GLY A 112 -6.97 3.71 -13.17
N ALA A 113 -5.74 3.45 -12.71
CA ALA A 113 -4.69 2.83 -13.51
C ALA A 113 -4.98 1.35 -13.84
N PHE A 114 -5.72 0.64 -12.96
CA PHE A 114 -6.17 -0.74 -13.23
C PHE A 114 -7.17 -0.83 -14.37
N ALA A 115 -8.04 0.16 -14.52
CA ALA A 115 -9.05 0.18 -15.59
C ALA A 115 -8.41 0.29 -16.98
N ALA A 116 -7.17 0.74 -17.09
CA ALA A 116 -6.44 0.87 -18.35
C ALA A 116 -5.82 -0.45 -18.88
N GLY A 117 -5.91 -1.57 -18.11
CA GLY A 117 -5.56 -2.92 -18.59
C GLY A 117 -4.10 -3.11 -19.00
N GLN A 118 -3.18 -2.34 -18.43
CA GLN A 118 -1.76 -2.41 -18.80
C GLN A 118 -1.01 -3.46 -17.94
N GLY A 119 -1.33 -4.74 -18.07
CA GLY A 119 -0.69 -5.86 -17.40
C GLY A 119 0.85 -5.86 -17.50
N GLY A 120 1.52 -5.00 -16.73
CA GLY A 120 2.96 -4.82 -16.70
C GLY A 120 3.59 -5.24 -15.38
N ASP A 121 4.90 -5.03 -15.24
CA ASP A 121 5.65 -5.34 -14.03
C ASP A 121 5.13 -4.57 -12.79
N ALA A 122 4.67 -3.33 -12.98
CA ALA A 122 4.10 -2.50 -11.90
C ALA A 122 2.79 -3.09 -11.35
N GLU A 123 1.92 -3.61 -12.21
CA GLU A 123 0.68 -4.26 -11.81
C GLU A 123 0.96 -5.58 -11.08
N ARG A 124 1.90 -6.39 -11.59
CA ARG A 124 2.33 -7.62 -10.89
C ARG A 124 2.89 -7.32 -9.50
N LEU A 125 3.72 -6.28 -9.41
CA LEU A 125 4.27 -5.82 -8.13
C LEU A 125 3.16 -5.38 -7.17
N PHE A 126 2.22 -4.56 -7.64
CA PHE A 126 1.07 -4.11 -6.85
C PHE A 126 0.24 -5.30 -6.35
N ASN A 127 -0.14 -6.23 -7.23
CA ASN A 127 -0.93 -7.41 -6.86
C ASN A 127 -0.21 -8.27 -5.83
N GLY A 128 1.10 -8.46 -5.96
CA GLY A 128 1.91 -9.17 -4.96
C GLY A 128 1.93 -8.46 -3.59
N ARG A 129 1.96 -7.12 -3.57
CA ARG A 129 1.92 -6.33 -2.34
C ARG A 129 0.52 -6.30 -1.72
N LEU A 130 -0.53 -6.26 -2.55
CA LEU A 130 -1.91 -6.39 -2.09
C LEU A 130 -2.14 -7.75 -1.40
N ILE A 131 -1.69 -8.84 -2.01
CA ILE A 131 -1.77 -10.17 -1.39
C ILE A 131 -1.01 -10.21 -0.06
N ALA A 132 0.16 -9.60 0.03
CA ALA A 132 0.94 -9.53 1.27
C ALA A 132 0.23 -8.71 2.36
N ALA A 133 -0.45 -7.61 2.00
CA ALA A 133 -1.25 -6.81 2.93
C ALA A 133 -2.50 -7.56 3.41
N LEU A 134 -3.22 -8.25 2.50
CA LEU A 134 -4.34 -9.10 2.86
C LEU A 134 -3.92 -10.26 3.76
N LYS A 135 -2.73 -10.85 3.52
CA LYS A 135 -2.17 -11.87 4.41
C LYS A 135 -1.88 -11.30 5.81
N ALA A 136 -1.29 -10.13 5.91
CA ALA A 136 -1.02 -9.50 7.20
C ALA A 136 -2.32 -9.22 7.98
N LEU A 137 -3.38 -8.79 7.28
CA LEU A 137 -4.72 -8.61 7.88
C LEU A 137 -5.34 -9.93 8.31
N SER A 138 -5.20 -10.99 7.49
CA SER A 138 -5.63 -12.35 7.82
C SER A 138 -4.95 -12.86 9.10
N ASP A 139 -3.62 -12.72 9.17
CA ASP A 139 -2.84 -13.14 10.34
C ASP A 139 -3.27 -12.37 11.61
N ALA A 140 -3.55 -11.06 11.49
CA ALA A 140 -4.02 -10.21 12.59
C ALA A 140 -5.45 -10.53 13.03
N SER A 141 -6.30 -11.02 12.12
CA SER A 141 -7.71 -11.33 12.43
C SER A 141 -7.88 -12.54 13.34
N GLY A 142 -6.92 -13.47 13.35
CA GLY A 142 -7.01 -14.73 14.09
C GLY A 142 -8.07 -15.70 13.58
N LEU A 143 -8.69 -15.41 12.42
CA LEU A 143 -9.71 -16.26 11.83
C LEU A 143 -9.13 -17.57 11.30
N PRO A 144 -9.89 -18.69 11.33
CA PRO A 144 -9.47 -19.97 10.77
C PRO A 144 -9.12 -19.84 9.28
N THR A 145 -7.88 -20.17 8.91
CA THR A 145 -7.37 -20.04 7.55
C THR A 145 -7.79 -21.21 6.64
N GLY A 146 -7.66 -21.01 5.32
CA GLY A 146 -7.74 -22.11 4.33
C GLY A 146 -9.11 -22.32 3.67
N SER A 147 -10.19 -21.66 4.13
CA SER A 147 -11.50 -21.75 3.49
C SER A 147 -11.79 -20.59 2.55
N ARG A 148 -12.72 -20.79 1.60
CA ARG A 148 -13.22 -19.70 0.75
C ARG A 148 -13.95 -18.63 1.56
N ALA A 149 -14.68 -19.03 2.63
CA ALA A 149 -15.34 -18.12 3.55
C ALA A 149 -14.31 -17.19 4.21
N HIS A 150 -13.23 -17.73 4.76
CA HIS A 150 -12.14 -16.92 5.32
C HIS A 150 -11.57 -15.90 4.32
N GLN A 151 -11.37 -16.31 3.06
CA GLN A 151 -10.89 -15.36 2.03
C GLN A 151 -11.89 -14.22 1.81
N CYS A 152 -13.19 -14.51 1.81
CA CYS A 152 -14.23 -13.48 1.74
C CYS A 152 -14.18 -12.55 2.96
N ASP A 153 -14.04 -13.08 4.17
CA ASP A 153 -13.98 -12.30 5.40
C ASP A 153 -12.78 -11.35 5.41
N VAL A 154 -11.61 -11.80 4.96
CA VAL A 154 -10.43 -10.93 4.83
C VAL A 154 -10.65 -9.80 3.83
N VAL A 155 -11.30 -10.08 2.69
CA VAL A 155 -11.64 -9.04 1.71
C VAL A 155 -12.68 -8.07 2.26
N LEU A 156 -13.68 -8.55 3.00
CA LEU A 156 -14.67 -7.70 3.68
C LEU A 156 -14.02 -6.81 4.73
N LEU A 157 -13.11 -7.35 5.55
CA LEU A 157 -12.32 -6.58 6.52
C LEU A 157 -11.50 -5.49 5.83
N ALA A 158 -10.78 -5.82 4.76
CA ALA A 158 -9.99 -4.86 4.00
C ALA A 158 -10.87 -3.76 3.40
N SER A 159 -12.03 -4.12 2.86
CA SER A 159 -13.02 -3.18 2.31
C SER A 159 -13.59 -2.26 3.39
N ALA A 160 -13.90 -2.80 4.57
CA ALA A 160 -14.38 -2.02 5.71
C ALA A 160 -13.32 -1.01 6.18
N LEU A 161 -12.05 -1.42 6.31
CA LEU A 161 -10.95 -0.52 6.69
C LEU A 161 -10.74 0.59 5.66
N ALA A 162 -10.76 0.26 4.36
CA ALA A 162 -10.64 1.26 3.29
C ALA A 162 -11.82 2.25 3.30
N GLY A 163 -13.04 1.76 3.50
CA GLY A 163 -14.24 2.59 3.66
C GLY A 163 -14.17 3.50 4.88
N LEU A 164 -13.77 2.98 6.04
CA LEU A 164 -13.58 3.76 7.26
C LEU A 164 -12.52 4.85 7.09
N ALA A 165 -11.41 4.55 6.41
CA ALA A 165 -10.39 5.55 6.10
C ALA A 165 -10.95 6.69 5.24
N LEU A 166 -11.79 6.38 4.26
CA LEU A 166 -12.45 7.38 3.42
C LEU A 166 -13.42 8.25 4.24
N PHE A 167 -14.25 7.64 5.10
CA PHE A 167 -15.18 8.38 5.98
C PHE A 167 -14.43 9.26 6.98
N ALA A 168 -13.36 8.74 7.59
CA ALA A 168 -12.54 9.49 8.54
C ALA A 168 -11.85 10.69 7.87
N ARG A 169 -11.24 10.48 6.69
CA ARG A 169 -10.56 11.53 5.92
C ARG A 169 -11.51 12.63 5.47
N SER A 170 -12.74 12.29 5.10
CA SER A 170 -13.75 13.27 4.66
C SER A 170 -14.47 13.99 5.80
N GLY A 171 -14.11 13.69 7.06
CA GLY A 171 -14.80 14.24 8.25
C GLY A 171 -16.20 13.69 8.49
N ARG A 172 -16.72 12.85 7.58
CA ARG A 172 -18.08 12.32 7.66
C ARG A 172 -18.29 11.39 8.83
N LEU A 173 -17.26 10.66 9.24
CA LEU A 173 -17.35 9.78 10.40
C LEU A 173 -17.67 10.55 11.67
N GLY A 174 -16.95 11.65 11.95
CA GLY A 174 -17.22 12.54 13.08
C GLY A 174 -18.56 13.26 12.96
N ALA A 175 -18.97 13.66 11.74
CA ALA A 175 -20.28 14.28 11.52
C ALA A 175 -21.46 13.33 11.83
N LEU A 176 -21.25 12.02 11.74
CA LEU A 176 -22.21 10.99 12.15
C LEU A 176 -22.12 10.64 13.65
N GLY A 177 -21.21 11.27 14.41
CA GLY A 177 -21.03 11.04 15.84
C GLY A 177 -20.20 9.81 16.19
N PHE A 178 -19.45 9.23 15.24
CA PHE A 178 -18.60 8.07 15.47
C PHE A 178 -17.12 8.42 15.47
N THR A 179 -16.36 7.68 16.27
CA THR A 179 -14.89 7.73 16.25
C THR A 179 -14.31 6.53 15.48
N PRO A 180 -13.09 6.68 14.91
CA PRO A 180 -12.38 5.55 14.31
C PRO A 180 -12.22 4.36 15.26
N ASP A 181 -11.89 4.62 16.53
CA ASP A 181 -11.63 3.57 17.52
C ASP A 181 -12.89 2.77 17.86
N GLU A 182 -14.05 3.43 17.99
CA GLU A 182 -15.34 2.74 18.17
C GLU A 182 -15.65 1.82 16.99
N MET A 183 -15.43 2.29 15.77
CA MET A 183 -15.69 1.51 14.58
C MET A 183 -14.75 0.32 14.45
N ILE A 184 -13.47 0.49 14.78
CA ILE A 184 -12.50 -0.60 14.79
C ILE A 184 -12.82 -1.63 15.89
N ALA A 185 -13.15 -1.18 17.10
CA ALA A 185 -13.56 -2.06 18.19
C ALA A 185 -14.81 -2.87 17.82
N ARG A 186 -15.77 -2.24 17.12
CA ARG A 186 -16.97 -2.90 16.64
C ARG A 186 -16.66 -3.91 15.54
N LEU A 187 -15.75 -3.58 14.64
CA LEU A 187 -15.29 -4.49 13.59
C LEU A 187 -14.60 -5.72 14.21
N ASP A 188 -13.67 -5.50 15.15
CA ASP A 188 -12.98 -6.56 15.87
C ASP A 188 -13.97 -7.51 16.58
N SER A 189 -14.97 -6.96 17.29
CA SER A 189 -15.98 -7.76 17.99
C SER A 189 -16.86 -8.59 17.04
N ARG A 190 -17.06 -8.14 15.80
CA ARG A 190 -17.88 -8.86 14.80
C ARG A 190 -17.16 -10.04 14.18
N PHE A 191 -15.84 -9.99 14.11
CA PHE A 191 -15.01 -11.01 13.49
C PHE A 191 -14.35 -11.96 14.49
N ARG A 192 -14.42 -11.69 15.80
CA ARG A 192 -13.95 -12.61 16.85
C ARG A 192 -15.05 -13.51 17.44
N GLY A 193 -16.31 -13.20 17.17
CA GLY A 193 -17.46 -13.97 17.66
C GLY A 193 -17.93 -14.95 16.66
#